data_40b20b3794d3ff4848e08254dc563877
#
_entry.id   40b20b3794d3ff4848e08254dc563877
#
_cell.length_a   1.000
_cell.length_b   1.000
_cell.length_c   1.000
_cell.angle_alpha   90.00
_cell.angle_beta   90.00
_cell.angle_gamma   90.00
#
_symmetry.space_group_name_H-M   'P 1'
#
loop_
_entity.id
_entity.type
_entity.pdbx_description
1 polymer ?
#
loop_
_entity_poly.entity_id
_entity_poly.type
_entity_poly.pdbx_seq_one_letter_code
_entity_poly.pdbx_strand_id
1 'polypeptide(L)'
;RIVATNALRQAKNGHEFIQKAAEILPKHIEIIAGREEARLIYLGVSHTMVNSGRRLVIDIGGGSTELIIGEEFEPIHTESLQMGCVAFTKAFFVDGEINQKSFDKAVVAARKELSGIANTYKEAGWDTVVGSSGTIKACRQITVNMGWSNEKEELTRDGLDKLKEKLLKYKHVAE
;
A
#
# COMPACT_ATOMS: atom_id res chain seq x y z
N ARG A 1 -23.16 -0.69 0.47
CA ARG A 1 -22.38 -0.43 -0.74
C ARG A 1 -21.34 -1.55 -0.89
N ILE A 2 -21.14 -2.07 -2.11
CA ILE A 2 -20.13 -3.08 -2.43
C ILE A 2 -19.22 -2.43 -3.46
N VAL A 3 -17.94 -2.35 -3.17
CA VAL A 3 -16.95 -1.74 -4.06
C VAL A 3 -15.87 -2.73 -4.45
N ALA A 4 -15.32 -2.56 -5.64
CA ALA A 4 -14.19 -3.30 -6.13
C ALA A 4 -13.09 -2.32 -6.55
N THR A 5 -11.86 -2.73 -6.34
CA THR A 5 -10.68 -1.86 -6.48
C THR A 5 -9.71 -2.39 -7.55
N ASN A 6 -8.42 -2.24 -7.38
CA ASN A 6 -7.40 -2.50 -8.37
C ASN A 6 -7.56 -3.88 -9.06
N ALA A 7 -7.88 -4.95 -8.33
CA ALA A 7 -7.99 -6.29 -8.89
C ALA A 7 -9.04 -6.35 -10.03
N LEU A 8 -10.24 -5.81 -9.82
CA LEU A 8 -11.27 -5.79 -10.86
C LEU A 8 -11.05 -4.67 -11.90
N ARG A 9 -10.44 -3.53 -11.53
CA ARG A 9 -10.05 -2.50 -12.51
C ARG A 9 -9.10 -3.05 -13.58
N GLN A 10 -8.20 -3.96 -13.21
CA GLN A 10 -7.18 -4.53 -14.12
C GLN A 10 -7.60 -5.86 -14.74
N ALA A 11 -8.66 -6.50 -14.26
CA ALA A 11 -9.08 -7.80 -14.72
C ALA A 11 -9.65 -7.74 -16.16
N LYS A 12 -9.09 -8.53 -17.08
CA LYS A 12 -9.61 -8.64 -18.45
C LYS A 12 -11.05 -9.17 -18.50
N ASN A 13 -11.43 -9.99 -17.53
CA ASN A 13 -12.77 -10.60 -17.40
C ASN A 13 -13.59 -9.94 -16.25
N GLY A 14 -13.24 -8.74 -15.83
CA GLY A 14 -13.92 -8.05 -14.71
C GLY A 14 -15.43 -7.90 -14.92
N HIS A 15 -15.86 -7.63 -16.17
CA HIS A 15 -17.28 -7.52 -16.49
C HIS A 15 -18.04 -8.85 -16.30
N GLU A 16 -17.48 -9.96 -16.77
CA GLU A 16 -18.07 -11.29 -16.59
C GLU A 16 -18.17 -11.66 -15.11
N PHE A 17 -17.14 -11.34 -14.33
CA PHE A 17 -17.16 -11.53 -12.87
C PHE A 17 -18.32 -10.75 -12.21
N ILE A 18 -18.49 -9.46 -12.58
CA ILE A 18 -19.55 -8.60 -12.03
C ILE A 18 -20.93 -9.15 -12.41
N GLN A 19 -21.13 -9.61 -13.63
CA GLN A 19 -22.40 -10.21 -14.05
C GLN A 19 -22.76 -11.45 -13.21
N LYS A 20 -21.82 -12.37 -13.03
CA LYS A 20 -22.02 -13.56 -12.19
C LYS A 20 -22.25 -13.20 -10.71
N ALA A 21 -21.53 -12.21 -10.20
CA ALA A 21 -21.71 -11.75 -8.84
C ALA A 21 -23.07 -11.09 -8.60
N ALA A 22 -23.64 -10.42 -9.61
CA ALA A 22 -24.95 -9.78 -9.53
C ALA A 22 -26.12 -10.78 -9.34
N GLU A 23 -25.92 -12.04 -9.72
CA GLU A 23 -26.91 -13.11 -9.50
C GLU A 23 -27.01 -13.53 -8.02
N ILE A 24 -25.95 -13.27 -7.24
CA ILE A 24 -25.80 -13.74 -5.86
C ILE A 24 -25.87 -12.57 -4.87
N LEU A 25 -25.35 -11.41 -5.26
CA LEU A 25 -25.23 -10.26 -4.37
C LEU A 25 -26.49 -9.39 -4.38
N PRO A 26 -26.93 -8.88 -3.20
CA PRO A 26 -28.13 -8.04 -3.10
C PRO A 26 -27.94 -6.62 -3.66
N LYS A 27 -26.69 -6.25 -3.99
CA LYS A 27 -26.33 -4.93 -4.52
C LYS A 27 -25.27 -5.07 -5.60
N HIS A 28 -25.30 -4.13 -6.55
CA HIS A 28 -24.28 -4.06 -7.60
C HIS A 28 -22.90 -3.75 -7.02
N ILE A 29 -21.88 -4.34 -7.64
CA ILE A 29 -20.48 -4.02 -7.38
C ILE A 29 -20.13 -2.77 -8.18
N GLU A 30 -19.65 -1.75 -7.49
CA GLU A 30 -19.11 -0.53 -8.09
C GLU A 30 -17.59 -0.65 -8.20
N ILE A 31 -17.03 -0.57 -9.41
CA ILE A 31 -15.58 -0.44 -9.59
C ILE A 31 -15.22 1.02 -9.37
N ILE A 32 -14.53 1.31 -8.28
CA ILE A 32 -14.14 2.67 -7.92
C ILE A 32 -12.76 3.03 -8.47
N ALA A 33 -12.55 4.31 -8.80
CA ALA A 33 -11.25 4.84 -9.18
C ALA A 33 -10.25 4.78 -8.00
N GLY A 34 -8.95 4.72 -8.30
CA GLY A 34 -7.93 4.62 -7.24
C GLY A 34 -7.93 5.80 -6.28
N ARG A 35 -8.19 7.03 -6.75
CA ARG A 35 -8.31 8.21 -5.87
C ARG A 35 -9.54 8.15 -4.96
N GLU A 36 -10.65 7.54 -5.42
CA GLU A 36 -11.82 7.31 -4.57
C GLU A 36 -11.54 6.21 -3.53
N GLU A 37 -10.81 5.16 -3.91
CA GLU A 37 -10.30 4.16 -2.98
C GLU A 37 -9.44 4.84 -1.89
N ALA A 38 -8.47 5.68 -2.28
CA ALA A 38 -7.62 6.45 -1.38
C ALA A 38 -8.46 7.34 -0.42
N ARG A 39 -9.47 8.05 -0.95
CA ARG A 39 -10.37 8.87 -0.14
C ARG A 39 -11.12 8.04 0.92
N LEU A 40 -11.64 6.88 0.55
CA LEU A 40 -12.36 5.99 1.46
C LEU A 40 -11.43 5.39 2.53
N ILE A 41 -10.20 5.03 2.17
CA ILE A 41 -9.17 4.57 3.10
C ILE A 41 -8.87 5.66 4.13
N TYR A 42 -8.67 6.90 3.68
CA TYR A 42 -8.40 8.03 4.57
C TYR A 42 -9.53 8.24 5.57
N LEU A 43 -10.79 8.21 5.13
CA LEU A 43 -11.94 8.32 6.01
C LEU A 43 -11.96 7.20 7.06
N GLY A 44 -11.70 5.95 6.65
CA GLY A 44 -11.62 4.82 7.56
C GLY A 44 -10.55 5.01 8.64
N VAL A 45 -9.36 5.47 8.26
CA VAL A 45 -8.26 5.78 9.19
C VAL A 45 -8.65 6.92 10.12
N SER A 46 -9.23 8.01 9.60
CA SER A 46 -9.63 9.18 10.40
C SER A 46 -10.68 8.87 11.46
N HIS A 47 -11.59 7.93 11.19
CA HIS A 47 -12.57 7.47 12.19
C HIS A 47 -11.95 6.61 13.30
N THR A 48 -10.80 6.01 13.08
CA THR A 48 -10.15 5.12 14.06
C THR A 48 -9.05 5.81 14.86
N MET A 49 -8.56 6.95 14.40
CA MET A 49 -7.43 7.66 15.00
C MET A 49 -7.79 9.13 15.25
N VAL A 50 -7.95 9.46 16.52
CA VAL A 50 -8.22 10.85 16.95
C VAL A 50 -6.87 11.56 17.15
N ASN A 51 -6.33 12.16 16.10
CA ASN A 51 -5.14 13.02 16.18
C ASN A 51 -5.41 14.32 15.42
N SER A 52 -4.98 15.45 15.98
CA SER A 52 -4.92 16.74 15.30
C SER A 52 -3.72 16.82 14.35
N GLY A 53 -3.79 17.71 13.36
CA GLY A 53 -2.72 17.95 12.39
C GLY A 53 -2.82 17.09 11.14
N ARG A 54 -1.89 17.35 10.23
CA ARG A 54 -1.84 16.64 8.94
C ARG A 54 -1.29 15.24 9.08
N ARG A 55 -1.93 14.35 8.36
CA ARG A 55 -1.60 12.92 8.36
C ARG A 55 -1.30 12.43 6.96
N LEU A 56 -0.16 11.76 6.78
CA LEU A 56 0.12 10.95 5.60
C LEU A 56 -0.35 9.51 5.86
N VAL A 57 -1.32 9.05 5.10
CA VAL A 57 -1.74 7.63 5.10
C VAL A 57 -1.11 6.93 3.90
N ILE A 58 -0.51 5.77 4.16
CA ILE A 58 0.10 4.90 3.15
C ILE A 58 -0.58 3.55 3.24
N ASP A 59 -1.25 3.14 2.16
CA ASP A 59 -1.88 1.82 2.03
C ASP A 59 -1.19 1.02 0.93
N ILE A 60 -0.46 -0.03 1.28
CA ILE A 60 0.21 -0.89 0.30
C ILE A 60 -0.63 -2.13 0.07
N GLY A 61 -1.43 -2.07 -1.00
CA GLY A 61 -2.25 -3.18 -1.44
C GLY A 61 -1.51 -4.18 -2.32
N GLY A 62 -2.25 -5.09 -2.94
CA GLY A 62 -1.68 -6.11 -3.83
C GLY A 62 -1.23 -5.56 -5.18
N GLY A 63 -1.99 -4.66 -5.78
CA GLY A 63 -1.74 -4.11 -7.12
C GLY A 63 -1.40 -2.63 -7.13
N SER A 64 -1.89 -1.87 -6.16
CA SER A 64 -1.67 -0.43 -6.04
C SER A 64 -1.21 -0.05 -4.64
N THR A 65 -0.74 1.17 -4.52
CA THR A 65 -0.45 1.84 -3.25
C THR A 65 -1.14 3.19 -3.26
N GLU A 66 -1.98 3.39 -2.27
CA GLU A 66 -2.68 4.65 -2.06
C GLU A 66 -1.87 5.51 -1.07
N LEU A 67 -1.70 6.79 -1.45
CA LEU A 67 -1.07 7.81 -0.60
C LEU A 67 -2.05 8.95 -0.42
N ILE A 68 -2.31 9.32 0.83
CA ILE A 68 -3.25 10.37 1.15
C ILE A 68 -2.62 11.32 2.19
N ILE A 69 -2.61 12.61 1.88
CA ILE A 69 -2.44 13.64 2.90
C ILE A 69 -3.80 14.22 3.19
N GLY A 70 -4.14 14.33 4.46
CA GLY A 70 -5.36 14.98 4.90
C GLY A 70 -5.24 15.51 6.32
N GLU A 71 -6.23 16.28 6.72
CA GLU A 71 -6.32 16.88 8.03
C GLU A 71 -7.72 16.60 8.59
N GLU A 72 -7.80 16.16 9.84
CA GLU A 72 -9.03 15.67 10.45
C GLU A 72 -9.73 14.61 9.56
N PHE A 73 -10.89 14.92 8.99
CA PHE A 73 -11.65 14.04 8.09
C PHE A 73 -11.55 14.43 6.61
N GLU A 74 -10.80 15.50 6.29
CA GLU A 74 -10.70 16.04 4.94
C GLU A 74 -9.43 15.57 4.24
N PRO A 75 -9.53 14.74 3.19
CA PRO A 75 -8.39 14.40 2.35
C PRO A 75 -8.01 15.60 1.47
N ILE A 76 -6.76 16.03 1.54
CA ILE A 76 -6.21 17.17 0.78
C ILE A 76 -5.58 16.69 -0.52
N HIS A 77 -4.74 15.65 -0.46
CA HIS A 77 -4.12 15.01 -1.60
C HIS A 77 -4.41 13.52 -1.58
N THR A 78 -4.87 12.97 -2.69
CA THR A 78 -5.17 11.54 -2.84
C THR A 78 -4.54 11.03 -4.12
N GLU A 79 -3.70 10.02 -4.02
CA GLU A 79 -3.10 9.35 -5.17
C GLU A 79 -3.15 7.83 -5.02
N SER A 80 -3.22 7.17 -6.17
CA SER A 80 -3.13 5.71 -6.28
C SER A 80 -2.07 5.37 -7.32
N LEU A 81 -0.99 4.80 -6.88
CA LEU A 81 0.17 4.46 -7.70
C LEU A 81 0.16 2.98 -8.08
N GLN A 82 0.63 2.65 -9.28
CA GLN A 82 0.67 1.28 -9.79
C GLN A 82 1.86 0.49 -9.19
N MET A 83 1.91 0.46 -7.87
CA MET A 83 2.92 -0.28 -7.11
C MET A 83 2.26 -1.00 -5.93
N GLY A 84 2.10 -2.29 -6.01
CA GLY A 84 1.56 -3.13 -4.95
C GLY A 84 2.39 -4.37 -4.74
N CYS A 85 2.29 -4.99 -3.58
CA CYS A 85 3.17 -6.10 -3.21
C CYS A 85 3.09 -7.29 -4.18
N VAL A 86 1.90 -7.68 -4.63
CA VAL A 86 1.72 -8.80 -5.57
C VAL A 86 2.20 -8.42 -6.97
N ALA A 87 1.88 -7.20 -7.44
CA ALA A 87 2.31 -6.72 -8.75
C ALA A 87 3.85 -6.63 -8.83
N PHE A 88 4.49 -6.09 -7.80
CA PHE A 88 5.94 -5.97 -7.74
C PHE A 88 6.65 -7.32 -7.58
N THR A 89 6.08 -8.23 -6.80
CA THR A 89 6.61 -9.60 -6.70
C THR A 89 6.65 -10.26 -8.08
N LYS A 90 5.54 -10.22 -8.82
CA LYS A 90 5.47 -10.80 -10.17
C LYS A 90 6.40 -10.12 -11.18
N ALA A 91 6.60 -8.80 -11.08
CA ALA A 91 7.40 -8.04 -12.02
C ALA A 91 8.92 -8.16 -11.79
N PHE A 92 9.34 -8.21 -10.53
CA PHE A 92 10.76 -8.07 -10.16
C PHE A 92 11.37 -9.31 -9.50
N PHE A 93 10.55 -10.18 -8.93
CA PHE A 93 11.00 -11.40 -8.24
C PHE A 93 10.46 -12.64 -8.98
N VAL A 94 10.83 -12.73 -10.26
CA VAL A 94 10.43 -13.82 -11.16
C VAL A 94 10.88 -15.14 -10.57
N ASP A 95 10.01 -16.15 -10.65
CA ASP A 95 10.22 -17.48 -10.06
C ASP A 95 10.50 -17.45 -8.54
N GLY A 96 10.19 -16.34 -7.90
CA GLY A 96 10.39 -16.14 -6.46
C GLY A 96 11.82 -15.85 -6.03
N GLU A 97 12.74 -15.63 -6.95
CA GLU A 97 14.15 -15.33 -6.63
C GLU A 97 14.32 -13.97 -5.97
N ILE A 98 15.00 -13.95 -4.82
CA ILE A 98 15.38 -12.74 -4.11
C ILE A 98 16.88 -12.52 -4.27
N ASN A 99 17.25 -11.42 -4.93
CA ASN A 99 18.64 -10.99 -5.04
C ASN A 99 18.73 -9.45 -5.08
N GLN A 100 19.93 -8.92 -4.87
CA GLN A 100 20.16 -7.47 -4.83
C GLN A 100 19.72 -6.77 -6.12
N LYS A 101 19.99 -7.36 -7.28
CA LYS A 101 19.65 -6.79 -8.58
C LYS A 101 18.12 -6.66 -8.78
N SER A 102 17.35 -7.68 -8.39
CA SER A 102 15.88 -7.68 -8.42
C SER A 102 15.32 -6.62 -7.49
N PHE A 103 15.90 -6.53 -6.29
CA PHE A 103 15.51 -5.54 -5.29
C PHE A 103 15.78 -4.10 -5.78
N ASP A 104 16.96 -3.85 -6.35
CA ASP A 104 17.32 -2.53 -6.86
C ASP A 104 16.40 -2.10 -8.02
N LYS A 105 16.05 -3.01 -8.92
CA LYS A 105 15.07 -2.75 -9.97
C LYS A 105 13.70 -2.37 -9.41
N ALA A 106 13.21 -3.09 -8.40
CA ALA A 106 11.95 -2.77 -7.73
C ALA A 106 12.00 -1.40 -7.07
N VAL A 107 13.10 -1.05 -6.40
CA VAL A 107 13.30 0.28 -5.79
C VAL A 107 13.28 1.38 -6.84
N VAL A 108 13.97 1.20 -7.98
CA VAL A 108 13.97 2.18 -9.08
C VAL A 108 12.56 2.37 -9.63
N ALA A 109 11.81 1.29 -9.84
CA ALA A 109 10.43 1.36 -10.31
C ALA A 109 9.53 2.10 -9.31
N ALA A 110 9.62 1.80 -8.02
CA ALA A 110 8.85 2.49 -6.97
C ALA A 110 9.20 3.99 -6.92
N ARG A 111 10.47 4.35 -7.02
CA ARG A 111 10.89 5.76 -7.08
C ARG A 111 10.35 6.48 -8.31
N LYS A 112 10.27 5.82 -9.45
CA LYS A 112 9.68 6.36 -10.67
C LYS A 112 8.19 6.67 -10.46
N GLU A 113 7.43 5.74 -9.91
CA GLU A 113 6.01 5.96 -9.58
C GLU A 113 5.83 7.16 -8.61
N LEU A 114 6.66 7.24 -7.57
CA LEU A 114 6.61 8.33 -6.59
C LEU A 114 7.05 9.68 -7.14
N SER A 115 7.89 9.72 -8.19
CA SER A 115 8.50 10.98 -8.67
C SER A 115 7.47 12.01 -9.10
N GLY A 116 6.33 11.59 -9.64
CA GLY A 116 5.26 12.48 -10.09
C GLY A 116 4.54 13.24 -8.98
N ILE A 117 4.59 12.72 -7.76
CA ILE A 117 3.84 13.29 -6.62
C ILE A 117 4.74 13.81 -5.50
N ALA A 118 6.02 13.43 -5.52
CA ALA A 118 6.93 13.64 -4.39
C ALA A 118 7.05 15.11 -3.96
N ASN A 119 7.12 16.06 -4.90
CA ASN A 119 7.24 17.48 -4.57
C ASN A 119 5.96 18.01 -3.93
N THR A 120 4.80 17.76 -4.52
CA THR A 120 3.50 18.16 -3.97
C THR A 120 3.30 17.65 -2.56
N TYR A 121 3.64 16.37 -2.31
CA TYR A 121 3.49 15.77 -0.98
C TYR A 121 4.48 16.37 0.03
N LYS A 122 5.73 16.63 -0.36
CA LYS A 122 6.72 17.28 0.50
C LYS A 122 6.33 18.72 0.85
N GLU A 123 5.82 19.46 -0.12
CA GLU A 123 5.35 20.84 0.08
C GLU A 123 4.12 20.89 1.00
N ALA A 124 3.20 19.95 0.84
CA ALA A 124 2.03 19.83 1.71
C ALA A 124 2.44 19.51 3.17
N GLY A 125 3.48 18.70 3.35
CA GLY A 125 3.97 18.28 4.66
C GLY A 125 2.97 17.42 5.44
N TRP A 126 3.42 16.81 6.51
CA TRP A 126 2.60 16.04 7.46
C TRP A 126 3.25 15.98 8.84
N ASP A 127 2.44 15.84 9.87
CA ASP A 127 2.88 15.71 11.27
C ASP A 127 3.01 14.23 11.67
N THR A 128 2.15 13.38 11.11
CA THR A 128 2.11 11.95 11.43
C THR A 128 2.02 11.09 10.18
N VAL A 129 2.55 9.86 10.26
CA VAL A 129 2.46 8.85 9.20
C VAL A 129 1.73 7.64 9.72
N VAL A 130 0.73 7.18 8.96
CA VAL A 130 -0.04 5.98 9.29
C VAL A 130 0.06 4.99 8.15
N GLY A 131 0.51 3.79 8.45
CA GLY A 131 0.50 2.67 7.51
C GLY A 131 -0.79 1.86 7.63
N SER A 132 -1.36 1.48 6.50
CA SER A 132 -2.56 0.65 6.40
C SER A 132 -2.30 -0.60 5.58
N SER A 133 -3.29 -1.52 5.57
CA SER A 133 -3.27 -2.75 4.78
C SER A 133 -2.30 -3.85 5.24
N GLY A 134 -2.40 -4.99 4.58
CA GLY A 134 -1.72 -6.22 4.98
C GLY A 134 -0.20 -6.14 4.90
N THR A 135 0.34 -5.48 3.88
CA THR A 135 1.79 -5.37 3.67
C THR A 135 2.47 -4.60 4.82
N ILE A 136 1.94 -3.44 5.18
CA ILE A 136 2.48 -2.64 6.30
C ILE A 136 2.35 -3.40 7.63
N LYS A 137 1.19 -4.02 7.86
CA LYS A 137 0.98 -4.85 9.07
C LYS A 137 1.95 -6.01 9.17
N ALA A 138 2.22 -6.69 8.05
CA ALA A 138 3.20 -7.78 8.01
C ALA A 138 4.62 -7.27 8.31
N CYS A 139 5.06 -6.18 7.69
CA CYS A 139 6.35 -5.56 7.98
C CYS A 139 6.47 -5.20 9.47
N ARG A 140 5.44 -4.55 10.03
CA ARG A 140 5.42 -4.21 11.46
C ARG A 140 5.53 -5.47 12.33
N GLN A 141 4.71 -6.49 12.06
CA GLN A 141 4.71 -7.72 12.85
C GLN A 141 6.08 -8.39 12.84
N ILE A 142 6.73 -8.46 11.68
CA ILE A 142 8.07 -9.06 11.58
C ILE A 142 9.09 -8.23 12.35
N THR A 143 9.10 -6.90 12.20
CA THR A 143 10.07 -6.05 12.91
C THR A 143 9.87 -6.08 14.42
N VAL A 144 8.63 -6.16 14.91
CA VAL A 144 8.33 -6.36 16.35
C VAL A 144 8.85 -7.71 16.83
N ASN A 145 8.49 -8.79 16.14
CA ASN A 145 8.92 -10.15 16.53
C ASN A 145 10.44 -10.33 16.52
N MET A 146 11.14 -9.58 15.68
CA MET A 146 12.60 -9.60 15.57
C MET A 146 13.30 -8.63 16.54
N GLY A 147 12.55 -7.84 17.32
CA GLY A 147 13.10 -6.81 18.20
C GLY A 147 13.74 -5.64 17.45
N TRP A 148 13.26 -5.32 16.26
CA TRP A 148 13.76 -4.23 15.40
C TRP A 148 12.85 -3.00 15.39
N SER A 149 11.75 -3.03 16.15
CA SER A 149 10.86 -1.88 16.37
C SER A 149 11.34 -1.00 17.52
N ASN A 150 10.74 0.17 17.67
CA ASN A 150 10.93 1.00 18.85
C ASN A 150 10.06 0.52 20.04
N GLU A 151 10.17 1.20 21.19
CA GLU A 151 9.42 0.88 22.40
C GLU A 151 7.89 0.94 22.25
N LYS A 152 7.41 1.71 21.25
CA LYS A 152 5.98 1.80 20.89
C LYS A 152 5.56 0.74 19.86
N GLU A 153 6.46 -0.19 19.49
CA GLU A 153 6.26 -1.18 18.44
C GLU A 153 5.91 -0.56 17.08
N GLU A 154 6.41 0.63 16.79
CA GLU A 154 6.21 1.30 15.52
C GLU A 154 7.21 0.79 14.47
N LEU A 155 6.79 0.85 13.20
CA LEU A 155 7.65 0.53 12.08
C LEU A 155 8.64 1.68 11.86
N THR A 156 9.91 1.41 12.08
CA THR A 156 10.99 2.40 11.96
C THR A 156 11.79 2.20 10.67
N ARG A 157 12.53 3.24 10.26
CA ARG A 157 13.45 3.15 9.13
C ARG A 157 14.53 2.09 9.35
N ASP A 158 15.13 2.06 10.54
CA ASP A 158 16.15 1.06 10.92
C ASP A 158 15.57 -0.37 10.87
N GLY A 159 14.35 -0.56 11.39
CA GLY A 159 13.65 -1.85 11.31
C GLY A 159 13.40 -2.32 9.88
N LEU A 160 13.01 -1.39 8.98
CA LEU A 160 12.84 -1.71 7.57
C LEU A 160 14.16 -2.03 6.86
N ASP A 161 15.23 -1.32 7.17
CA ASP A 161 16.56 -1.59 6.59
C ASP A 161 17.06 -2.97 7.04
N LYS A 162 16.91 -3.35 8.32
CA LYS A 162 17.20 -4.69 8.84
C LYS A 162 16.33 -5.78 8.20
N LEU A 163 15.03 -5.49 7.99
CA LEU A 163 14.14 -6.41 7.29
C LEU A 163 14.60 -6.65 5.85
N LYS A 164 14.96 -5.59 5.12
CA LYS A 164 15.55 -5.69 3.78
C LYS A 164 16.79 -6.56 3.76
N GLU A 165 17.75 -6.32 4.67
CA GLU A 165 18.97 -7.13 4.79
C GLU A 165 18.67 -8.60 5.08
N LYS A 166 17.67 -8.86 5.91
CA LYS A 166 17.24 -10.24 6.22
C LYS A 166 16.64 -10.92 5.00
N LEU A 167 15.75 -10.22 4.26
CA LEU A 167 15.16 -10.76 3.04
C LEU A 167 16.20 -11.07 1.97
N LEU A 168 17.23 -10.26 1.83
CA LEU A 168 18.33 -10.51 0.88
C LEU A 168 19.19 -11.72 1.23
N LYS A 169 19.14 -12.22 2.48
CA LYS A 169 19.80 -13.48 2.88
C LYS A 169 19.00 -14.72 2.47
N TYR A 170 17.69 -14.59 2.31
CA TYR A 170 16.87 -15.62 1.70
C TYR A 170 17.02 -15.53 0.18
N LYS A 171 17.08 -16.67 -0.47
CA LYS A 171 17.25 -16.73 -1.93
C LYS A 171 15.93 -16.83 -2.67
N HIS A 172 14.86 -17.15 -1.93
CA HIS A 172 13.55 -17.39 -2.51
C HIS A 172 12.44 -16.93 -1.59
N VAL A 173 11.34 -16.43 -2.16
CA VAL A 173 10.14 -15.90 -1.42
C VAL A 173 9.42 -16.98 -0.60
N ALA A 174 9.69 -18.26 -0.84
CA ALA A 174 9.10 -19.38 -0.10
C ALA A 174 9.92 -19.81 1.13
N GLU A 175 11.10 -19.20 1.38
CA GLU A 175 11.93 -19.42 2.56
C GLU A 175 11.53 -18.48 3.70
#